data_c61ab071ab35bdfda8bff0c63a7a47b5
#
_entry.id   c61ab071ab35bdfda8bff0c63a7a47b5
#
_cell.length_a   1.000
_cell.length_b   1.000
_cell.length_c   1.000
_cell.angle_alpha   90.00
_cell.angle_beta   90.00
_cell.angle_gamma   90.00
#
_symmetry.space_group_name_H-M   'P 1'
#
loop_
_entity.id
_entity.type
_entity.pdbx_description
1 polymer ?
#
loop_
_entity_poly.entity_id
_entity_poly.type
_entity_poly.pdbx_seq_one_letter_code
_entity_poly.pdbx_strand_id
1 'polypeptide(L)'
;MHAAKIVCNPCSTLYEGVAMSAAPLPPPRDLSRRTFLQAGLAAGAAAAGAAWTPADAASPQVLNYLSWPGNADPYLIEAFEKAHGVKVRIKEYVGGDQMMAVINQSPPGSFDVVLADAEYMHLLHEADFIEALDPADYPLKDYWPEFQRFPLHWFDGKLYGVMTDFGYLGLSYNTKAFTPKEVASYAALWSEKAKGKVGLFDWYLPSMGSISLANGNRPPFDIDKARFEAVKKKLFSLKPQASGFYTIADIFSSMTNGRAQLVPGIGEWITLGLRQNGVPVDTIIPEEGGLQWTESLSIVKGTPKRDLARKFIQYTTSPEGQVRMATKADNKKSIPSMAGWKLLNETKPKEAEILRMTLKGPNVMDEYKAKKIQFRQLPSKQSIEDWNDAWSQFKSL
;
A
#
# COMPACT_ATOMS: atom_id res chain seq x y z
N MET A 1 -19.83 38.07 -46.72
CA MET A 1 -18.56 38.01 -47.49
C MET A 1 -17.64 37.01 -46.79
N HIS A 2 -17.33 35.99 -47.53
CA HIS A 2 -16.28 34.97 -47.40
C HIS A 2 -16.16 34.12 -46.11
N ALA A 3 -16.73 32.92 -46.25
CA ALA A 3 -16.40 31.72 -45.49
C ALA A 3 -15.05 31.14 -45.95
N ALA A 4 -14.22 30.72 -45.01
CA ALA A 4 -13.10 29.83 -45.30
C ALA A 4 -13.35 28.48 -44.60
N LYS A 5 -13.67 27.47 -45.42
CA LYS A 5 -13.68 26.07 -45.05
C LYS A 5 -12.23 25.59 -44.99
N ILE A 6 -11.83 24.98 -43.90
CA ILE A 6 -10.62 24.15 -43.84
C ILE A 6 -11.05 22.69 -43.86
N VAL A 7 -10.65 22.01 -44.93
CA VAL A 7 -10.86 20.57 -45.16
C VAL A 7 -9.72 19.82 -44.47
N CYS A 8 -10.07 18.90 -43.60
CA CYS A 8 -9.13 17.94 -43.06
C CYS A 8 -9.08 16.70 -43.95
N ASN A 9 -7.92 16.37 -44.47
CA ASN A 9 -7.66 15.15 -45.21
C ASN A 9 -7.17 14.05 -44.26
N PRO A 10 -7.64 12.81 -44.34
CA PRO A 10 -7.11 11.69 -43.56
C PRO A 10 -5.90 11.08 -44.24
N CYS A 11 -4.79 11.02 -43.53
CA CYS A 11 -3.58 10.31 -43.96
C CYS A 11 -3.66 8.86 -43.44
N SER A 12 -4.01 7.95 -44.33
CA SER A 12 -3.85 6.51 -44.18
C SER A 12 -2.43 6.13 -44.59
N THR A 13 -1.61 5.62 -43.69
CA THR A 13 -0.36 4.95 -44.03
C THR A 13 -0.49 3.47 -43.72
N LEU A 14 -0.45 2.70 -44.81
CA LEU A 14 -0.36 1.24 -44.87
C LEU A 14 0.99 0.77 -44.28
N TYR A 15 0.96 -0.16 -43.36
CA TYR A 15 2.12 -0.95 -43.00
C TYR A 15 2.13 -2.22 -43.89
N GLU A 16 3.05 -2.26 -44.82
CA GLU A 16 3.39 -3.48 -45.57
C GLU A 16 4.17 -4.44 -44.67
N GLY A 17 3.68 -5.67 -44.59
CA GLY A 17 4.32 -6.73 -43.86
C GLY A 17 5.57 -7.27 -44.58
N VAL A 18 6.69 -7.27 -43.89
CA VAL A 18 7.91 -7.99 -44.33
C VAL A 18 7.83 -9.39 -43.73
N ALA A 19 7.57 -10.38 -44.60
CA ALA A 19 7.68 -11.80 -44.28
C ALA A 19 9.17 -12.18 -44.18
N MET A 20 9.66 -12.43 -42.98
CA MET A 20 10.98 -13.06 -42.80
C MET A 20 10.85 -14.58 -42.91
N SER A 21 11.44 -15.09 -44.01
CA SER A 21 11.65 -16.51 -44.26
C SER A 21 12.57 -17.12 -43.19
N ALA A 22 12.05 -18.05 -42.43
CA ALA A 22 12.84 -18.83 -41.48
C ALA A 22 13.54 -19.99 -42.23
N ALA A 23 14.86 -19.96 -42.25
CA ALA A 23 15.68 -21.10 -42.69
C ALA A 23 15.68 -22.19 -41.61
N PRO A 24 15.66 -23.48 -41.96
CA PRO A 24 15.62 -24.58 -41.01
C PRO A 24 16.97 -24.74 -40.28
N LEU A 25 16.89 -24.94 -38.95
CA LEU A 25 18.03 -25.25 -38.10
C LEU A 25 18.58 -26.66 -38.40
N PRO A 26 19.91 -26.86 -38.38
CA PRO A 26 20.52 -28.17 -38.56
C PRO A 26 20.28 -29.08 -37.33
N PRO A 27 20.25 -30.41 -37.51
CA PRO A 27 19.99 -31.34 -36.43
C PRO A 27 21.14 -31.37 -35.38
N PRO A 28 20.87 -31.73 -34.13
CA PRO A 28 21.89 -31.80 -33.09
C PRO A 28 22.90 -32.92 -33.36
N ARG A 29 24.17 -32.58 -33.27
CA ARG A 29 25.27 -33.56 -33.32
C ARG A 29 25.37 -34.27 -31.99
N ASP A 30 25.21 -35.59 -32.05
CA ASP A 30 25.50 -36.54 -30.96
C ASP A 30 27.00 -36.46 -30.60
N LEU A 31 27.33 -35.95 -29.43
CA LEU A 31 28.65 -36.02 -28.82
C LEU A 31 28.66 -37.14 -27.78
N SER A 32 29.14 -38.31 -28.21
CA SER A 32 29.32 -39.49 -27.36
C SER A 32 30.40 -39.24 -26.30
N ARG A 33 30.12 -39.76 -25.09
CA ARG A 33 30.92 -39.65 -23.86
C ARG A 33 32.30 -40.36 -23.90
N ARG A 34 32.92 -40.55 -25.06
CA ARG A 34 34.15 -41.37 -25.18
C ARG A 34 35.42 -40.65 -25.64
N THR A 35 35.45 -39.32 -25.77
CA THR A 35 36.62 -38.62 -26.30
C THR A 35 37.35 -37.72 -25.28
N PHE A 36 37.22 -37.96 -23.98
CA PHE A 36 37.89 -37.13 -22.93
C PHE A 36 38.91 -37.89 -22.08
N LEU A 37 39.46 -39.01 -22.60
CA LEU A 37 40.51 -39.74 -21.87
C LEU A 37 41.61 -40.14 -22.88
N GLN A 38 42.49 -39.17 -23.27
CA GLN A 38 43.83 -39.44 -23.74
C GLN A 38 44.53 -38.16 -24.23
N ALA A 39 45.24 -37.52 -23.30
CA ALA A 39 46.47 -36.69 -23.50
C ALA A 39 46.88 -36.23 -22.11
N GLY A 40 47.78 -36.81 -21.45
CA GLY A 40 49.17 -36.96 -21.80
C GLY A 40 49.97 -36.24 -20.74
N LEU A 41 50.52 -36.98 -19.76
CA LEU A 41 51.58 -36.53 -18.80
C LEU A 41 52.72 -35.84 -19.54
N ALA A 42 53.02 -34.60 -19.17
CA ALA A 42 54.37 -34.04 -19.28
C ALA A 42 54.66 -33.11 -18.09
N ALA A 43 55.69 -33.39 -17.38
CA ALA A 43 56.19 -32.71 -16.17
C ALA A 43 56.72 -31.31 -16.48
N GLY A 44 56.59 -30.41 -15.53
CA GLY A 44 57.27 -29.13 -15.54
C GLY A 44 57.01 -28.39 -14.23
N ALA A 45 57.90 -28.58 -13.23
CA ALA A 45 57.94 -27.79 -12.03
C ALA A 45 58.31 -26.34 -12.35
N ALA A 46 57.56 -25.35 -11.85
CA ALA A 46 58.09 -24.04 -11.44
C ALA A 46 57.02 -23.16 -10.83
N ALA A 47 57.38 -22.54 -9.70
CA ALA A 47 56.92 -21.30 -9.12
C ALA A 47 55.47 -21.25 -8.59
N ALA A 48 55.39 -21.34 -7.26
CA ALA A 48 54.29 -20.86 -6.44
C ALA A 48 54.09 -19.35 -6.65
N GLY A 49 53.21 -19.01 -7.58
CA GLY A 49 52.53 -17.73 -7.67
C GLY A 49 51.13 -17.97 -7.13
N ALA A 50 50.87 -17.55 -5.88
CA ALA A 50 49.49 -17.45 -5.41
C ALA A 50 48.78 -16.42 -6.27
N ALA A 51 48.10 -16.88 -7.34
CA ALA A 51 47.12 -16.10 -8.03
C ALA A 51 46.01 -15.87 -7.04
N TRP A 52 45.93 -14.68 -6.50
CA TRP A 52 44.71 -14.17 -5.90
C TRP A 52 43.65 -14.15 -7.03
N THR A 53 42.86 -15.20 -7.11
CA THR A 53 41.61 -15.11 -7.82
C THR A 53 40.78 -14.08 -7.07
N PRO A 54 40.35 -12.98 -7.69
CA PRO A 54 39.36 -12.13 -7.04
C PRO A 54 38.21 -13.07 -6.67
N ALA A 55 37.85 -13.10 -5.39
CA ALA A 55 36.66 -13.78 -4.96
C ALA A 55 35.54 -13.21 -5.86
N ASP A 56 34.95 -14.04 -6.70
CA ASP A 56 33.75 -13.68 -7.44
C ASP A 56 32.82 -13.05 -6.43
N ALA A 57 32.56 -11.77 -6.56
CA ALA A 57 31.63 -11.08 -5.70
C ALA A 57 30.30 -11.79 -5.88
N ALA A 58 29.97 -12.68 -4.95
CA ALA A 58 28.72 -13.43 -5.00
C ALA A 58 27.59 -12.44 -5.23
N SER A 59 26.74 -12.70 -6.20
CA SER A 59 25.61 -11.83 -6.51
C SER A 59 24.87 -11.51 -5.19
N PRO A 60 24.52 -10.24 -4.92
CA PRO A 60 23.94 -9.86 -3.65
C PRO A 60 22.68 -10.67 -3.38
N GLN A 61 22.51 -11.12 -2.15
CA GLN A 61 21.28 -11.82 -1.74
C GLN A 61 20.07 -10.92 -2.00
N VAL A 62 18.99 -11.48 -2.54
CA VAL A 62 17.77 -10.73 -2.87
C VAL A 62 16.68 -11.03 -1.85
N LEU A 63 16.13 -9.99 -1.19
CA LEU A 63 14.92 -10.07 -0.40
C LEU A 63 13.71 -9.80 -1.32
N ASN A 64 12.77 -10.73 -1.41
CA ASN A 64 11.54 -10.56 -2.18
C ASN A 64 10.44 -10.01 -1.26
N TYR A 65 9.96 -8.82 -1.57
CA TYR A 65 9.01 -8.06 -0.77
C TYR A 65 7.70 -7.84 -1.55
N LEU A 66 6.58 -8.35 -1.03
CA LEU A 66 5.24 -8.10 -1.55
C LEU A 66 4.63 -6.91 -0.81
N SER A 67 4.24 -5.85 -1.51
CA SER A 67 3.87 -4.59 -0.88
C SER A 67 2.86 -3.76 -1.68
N TRP A 68 2.22 -2.81 -1.00
CA TRP A 68 1.53 -1.71 -1.64
C TRP A 68 2.49 -0.82 -2.45
N PRO A 69 2.00 -0.11 -3.51
CA PRO A 69 2.76 0.91 -4.22
C PRO A 69 3.30 2.00 -3.26
N GLY A 70 4.45 2.57 -3.62
CA GLY A 70 5.09 3.63 -2.84
C GLY A 70 5.92 3.15 -1.65
N ASN A 71 6.08 1.84 -1.45
CA ASN A 71 7.02 1.28 -0.47
C ASN A 71 8.37 0.86 -1.10
N ALA A 72 8.51 1.06 -2.43
CA ALA A 72 9.77 0.94 -3.17
C ALA A 72 10.65 2.20 -3.09
N ASP A 73 10.30 3.18 -2.25
CA ASP A 73 11.01 4.46 -2.14
C ASP A 73 12.48 4.22 -1.82
N PRO A 74 13.43 4.71 -2.66
CA PRO A 74 14.86 4.53 -2.46
C PRO A 74 15.33 5.03 -1.08
N TYR A 75 14.73 6.08 -0.56
CA TYR A 75 15.07 6.63 0.75
C TYR A 75 14.87 5.62 1.89
N LEU A 76 13.87 4.73 1.76
CA LEU A 76 13.63 3.65 2.71
C LEU A 76 14.50 2.42 2.39
N ILE A 77 14.56 2.01 1.12
CA ILE A 77 15.10 0.71 0.72
C ILE A 77 16.63 0.70 0.63
N GLU A 78 17.25 1.72 0.00
CA GLU A 78 18.71 1.74 -0.24
C GLU A 78 19.52 1.72 1.04
N ALA A 79 19.03 2.32 2.13
CA ALA A 79 19.73 2.30 3.41
C ALA A 79 19.83 0.86 3.97
N PHE A 80 18.77 0.06 3.83
CA PHE A 80 18.79 -1.36 4.22
C PHE A 80 19.69 -2.18 3.29
N GLU A 81 19.57 -2.00 1.99
CA GLU A 81 20.39 -2.67 0.99
C GLU A 81 21.89 -2.46 1.25
N LYS A 82 22.27 -1.20 1.48
CA LYS A 82 23.66 -0.82 1.78
C LYS A 82 24.16 -1.41 3.09
N ALA A 83 23.33 -1.37 4.14
CA ALA A 83 23.70 -1.86 5.47
C ALA A 83 23.90 -3.38 5.50
N HIS A 84 23.20 -4.12 4.67
CA HIS A 84 23.19 -5.58 4.67
C HIS A 84 23.84 -6.23 3.42
N GLY A 85 24.29 -5.44 2.44
CA GLY A 85 24.89 -5.97 1.20
C GLY A 85 23.91 -6.80 0.35
N VAL A 86 22.63 -6.43 0.35
CA VAL A 86 21.54 -7.17 -0.30
C VAL A 86 20.81 -6.29 -1.30
N LYS A 87 19.90 -6.90 -2.09
CA LYS A 87 18.92 -6.19 -2.91
C LYS A 87 17.51 -6.51 -2.44
N VAL A 88 16.62 -5.50 -2.45
CA VAL A 88 15.19 -5.68 -2.18
C VAL A 88 14.43 -5.63 -3.51
N ARG A 89 13.79 -6.75 -3.86
CA ARG A 89 12.93 -6.84 -5.04
C ARG A 89 11.48 -6.73 -4.59
N ILE A 90 10.80 -5.72 -5.10
CA ILE A 90 9.42 -5.46 -4.72
C ILE A 90 8.47 -5.92 -5.81
N LYS A 91 7.43 -6.66 -5.41
CA LYS A 91 6.23 -6.93 -6.19
C LYS A 91 5.09 -6.11 -5.57
N GLU A 92 4.45 -5.27 -6.37
CA GLU A 92 3.33 -4.46 -5.91
C GLU A 92 1.99 -5.18 -6.13
N TYR A 93 1.04 -4.84 -5.25
CA TYR A 93 -0.38 -5.23 -5.34
C TYR A 93 -1.27 -4.04 -4.95
N VAL A 94 -2.54 -4.05 -5.36
CA VAL A 94 -3.54 -3.04 -4.97
C VAL A 94 -4.78 -3.75 -4.40
N GLY A 95 -5.02 -3.56 -3.09
CA GLY A 95 -6.11 -4.22 -2.37
C GLY A 95 -5.73 -5.60 -1.84
N GLY A 96 -6.20 -5.90 -0.63
CA GLY A 96 -5.84 -7.15 0.05
C GLY A 96 -6.28 -8.42 -0.68
N ASP A 97 -7.38 -8.36 -1.44
CA ASP A 97 -7.83 -9.49 -2.26
C ASP A 97 -6.81 -9.86 -3.34
N GLN A 98 -6.20 -8.85 -3.99
CA GLN A 98 -5.11 -9.09 -4.95
C GLN A 98 -3.86 -9.64 -4.25
N MET A 99 -3.53 -9.13 -3.06
CA MET A 99 -2.41 -9.65 -2.26
C MET A 99 -2.60 -11.14 -1.97
N MET A 100 -3.77 -11.54 -1.47
CA MET A 100 -4.10 -12.94 -1.18
C MET A 100 -3.99 -13.81 -2.44
N ALA A 101 -4.50 -13.34 -3.57
CA ALA A 101 -4.41 -14.05 -4.84
C ALA A 101 -2.95 -14.22 -5.30
N VAL A 102 -2.12 -13.17 -5.19
CA VAL A 102 -0.70 -13.21 -5.58
C VAL A 102 0.07 -14.22 -4.72
N ILE A 103 -0.12 -14.22 -3.40
CA ILE A 103 0.55 -15.19 -2.51
C ILE A 103 0.10 -16.61 -2.85
N ASN A 104 -1.22 -16.84 -2.95
CA ASN A 104 -1.79 -18.16 -3.20
C ASN A 104 -1.36 -18.79 -4.55
N GLN A 105 -1.17 -17.94 -5.58
CA GLN A 105 -0.76 -18.39 -6.92
C GLN A 105 0.76 -18.51 -7.07
N SER A 106 1.53 -18.04 -6.10
CA SER A 106 2.99 -18.05 -6.16
C SER A 106 3.55 -19.33 -5.52
N PRO A 107 4.61 -19.92 -6.07
CA PRO A 107 5.30 -21.03 -5.42
C PRO A 107 5.75 -20.67 -3.98
N PRO A 108 5.76 -21.62 -3.04
CA PRO A 108 6.30 -21.39 -1.70
C PRO A 108 7.73 -20.80 -1.76
N GLY A 109 8.02 -19.81 -0.90
CA GLY A 109 9.32 -19.13 -0.88
C GLY A 109 9.53 -18.08 -1.97
N SER A 110 8.50 -17.77 -2.78
CA SER A 110 8.56 -16.68 -3.78
C SER A 110 8.69 -15.30 -3.12
N PHE A 111 8.12 -15.12 -1.96
CA PHE A 111 8.22 -13.90 -1.16
C PHE A 111 8.86 -14.21 0.20
N ASP A 112 9.60 -13.24 0.74
CA ASP A 112 10.23 -13.33 2.05
C ASP A 112 9.45 -12.52 3.09
N VAL A 113 8.95 -11.35 2.67
CA VAL A 113 8.18 -10.41 3.50
C VAL A 113 6.94 -9.96 2.75
N VAL A 114 5.84 -9.84 3.46
CA VAL A 114 4.62 -9.21 2.98
C VAL A 114 4.28 -8.01 3.87
N LEU A 115 3.98 -6.87 3.25
CA LEU A 115 3.28 -5.76 3.89
C LEU A 115 1.80 -5.96 3.64
N ALA A 116 1.01 -6.11 4.68
CA ALA A 116 -0.42 -6.34 4.56
C ALA A 116 -1.19 -5.29 5.36
N ASP A 117 -2.37 -4.92 4.87
CA ASP A 117 -3.36 -4.23 5.69
C ASP A 117 -3.80 -5.15 6.83
N ALA A 118 -3.90 -4.60 8.05
CA ALA A 118 -4.12 -5.40 9.26
C ALA A 118 -5.41 -6.20 9.24
N GLU A 119 -6.44 -5.75 8.53
CA GLU A 119 -7.70 -6.50 8.38
C GLU A 119 -7.58 -7.80 7.60
N TYR A 120 -6.51 -7.98 6.82
CA TYR A 120 -6.24 -9.23 6.10
C TYR A 120 -5.33 -10.20 6.86
N MET A 121 -4.79 -9.78 8.02
CA MET A 121 -3.84 -10.61 8.78
C MET A 121 -4.43 -11.95 9.22
N HIS A 122 -5.72 -11.99 9.60
CA HIS A 122 -6.36 -13.24 9.97
C HIS A 122 -6.50 -14.21 8.79
N LEU A 123 -6.81 -13.69 7.58
CA LEU A 123 -6.87 -14.52 6.37
C LEU A 123 -5.50 -15.08 5.98
N LEU A 124 -4.44 -14.26 6.10
CA LEU A 124 -3.07 -14.72 5.90
C LEU A 124 -2.68 -15.80 6.90
N HIS A 125 -3.10 -15.67 8.17
CA HIS A 125 -2.86 -16.64 9.22
C HIS A 125 -3.66 -17.94 8.98
N GLU A 126 -4.97 -17.85 8.72
CA GLU A 126 -5.83 -19.01 8.45
C GLU A 126 -5.40 -19.80 7.21
N ALA A 127 -4.93 -19.10 6.15
CA ALA A 127 -4.37 -19.71 4.96
C ALA A 127 -2.94 -20.24 5.13
N ASP A 128 -2.36 -20.10 6.33
CA ASP A 128 -1.01 -20.58 6.67
C ASP A 128 0.10 -19.93 5.79
N PHE A 129 -0.10 -18.66 5.36
CA PHE A 129 0.83 -17.93 4.49
C PHE A 129 1.90 -17.15 5.26
N ILE A 130 1.72 -16.93 6.55
CA ILE A 130 2.65 -16.18 7.40
C ILE A 130 3.04 -16.99 8.63
N GLU A 131 4.23 -16.73 9.17
CA GLU A 131 4.72 -17.42 10.36
C GLU A 131 4.63 -16.56 11.62
N ALA A 132 4.58 -17.25 12.77
CA ALA A 132 4.64 -16.59 14.05
C ALA A 132 5.99 -15.90 14.26
N LEU A 133 5.94 -14.69 14.81
CA LEU A 133 7.07 -13.85 15.12
C LEU A 133 7.36 -13.88 16.62
N ASP A 134 8.65 -13.73 17.01
CA ASP A 134 9.00 -13.52 18.40
C ASP A 134 8.79 -12.03 18.75
N PRO A 135 7.89 -11.67 19.68
CA PRO A 135 7.68 -10.29 20.08
C PRO A 135 8.93 -9.60 20.62
N ALA A 136 9.89 -10.36 21.16
CA ALA A 136 11.16 -9.82 21.69
C ALA A 136 12.09 -9.27 20.59
N ASP A 137 11.90 -9.70 19.35
CA ASP A 137 12.67 -9.24 18.20
C ASP A 137 12.30 -7.81 17.75
N TYR A 138 11.17 -7.25 18.21
CA TYR A 138 10.59 -6.01 17.68
C TYR A 138 10.31 -4.99 18.78
N PRO A 139 10.36 -3.67 18.48
CA PRO A 139 10.25 -2.60 19.49
C PRO A 139 8.79 -2.32 19.90
N LEU A 140 7.97 -3.36 20.12
CA LEU A 140 6.54 -3.19 20.42
C LEU A 140 6.27 -2.34 21.67
N LYS A 141 7.16 -2.41 22.69
CA LYS A 141 7.05 -1.62 23.92
C LYS A 141 7.28 -0.12 23.70
N ASP A 142 7.92 0.24 22.60
CA ASP A 142 8.16 1.62 22.18
C ASP A 142 6.97 2.22 21.42
N TYR A 143 5.99 1.42 21.04
CA TYR A 143 4.81 1.93 20.34
C TYR A 143 3.89 2.71 21.28
N TRP A 144 3.06 3.57 20.73
CA TRP A 144 1.95 4.14 21.46
C TRP A 144 1.20 3.04 22.21
N PRO A 145 0.76 3.25 23.47
CA PRO A 145 0.12 2.21 24.29
C PRO A 145 -1.01 1.48 23.56
N GLU A 146 -1.76 2.21 22.74
CA GLU A 146 -2.86 1.68 21.94
C GLU A 146 -2.44 0.65 20.88
N PHE A 147 -1.16 0.68 20.47
CA PHE A 147 -0.60 -0.16 19.41
C PHE A 147 0.37 -1.24 19.91
N GLN A 148 0.76 -1.24 21.18
CA GLN A 148 1.72 -2.23 21.73
C GLN A 148 1.23 -3.67 21.62
N ARG A 149 -0.07 -3.88 21.73
CA ARG A 149 -0.73 -5.17 21.50
C ARG A 149 -1.93 -4.99 20.56
N PHE A 150 -1.65 -4.61 19.32
CA PHE A 150 -2.69 -4.34 18.33
C PHE A 150 -3.49 -5.64 18.04
N PRO A 151 -4.82 -5.66 18.20
CA PRO A 151 -5.61 -6.90 18.21
C PRO A 151 -5.48 -7.73 16.93
N LEU A 152 -5.39 -7.08 15.76
CA LEU A 152 -5.34 -7.75 14.46
C LEU A 152 -3.97 -8.38 14.13
N HIS A 153 -3.01 -8.34 15.06
CA HIS A 153 -1.68 -8.95 14.87
C HIS A 153 -1.47 -10.23 15.69
N TRP A 154 -2.41 -10.57 16.56
CA TRP A 154 -2.24 -11.66 17.52
C TRP A 154 -3.31 -12.73 17.32
N PHE A 155 -2.87 -13.94 16.98
CA PHE A 155 -3.72 -15.12 16.81
C PHE A 155 -3.17 -16.25 17.69
N ASP A 156 -4.03 -16.94 18.41
CA ASP A 156 -3.66 -18.01 19.35
C ASP A 156 -2.55 -17.62 20.32
N GLY A 157 -2.54 -16.38 20.79
CA GLY A 157 -1.54 -15.84 21.71
C GLY A 157 -0.18 -15.53 21.08
N LYS A 158 0.02 -15.72 19.78
CA LYS A 158 1.26 -15.47 19.03
C LYS A 158 1.15 -14.23 18.17
N LEU A 159 2.27 -13.54 17.97
CA LEU A 159 2.39 -12.40 17.07
C LEU A 159 2.61 -12.88 15.62
N TYR A 160 1.92 -12.27 14.65
CA TYR A 160 2.06 -12.58 13.22
C TYR A 160 2.36 -11.36 12.36
N GLY A 161 2.18 -10.15 12.88
CA GLY A 161 2.47 -8.91 12.17
C GLY A 161 3.03 -7.83 13.07
N VAL A 162 3.85 -6.95 12.50
CA VAL A 162 4.42 -5.78 13.18
C VAL A 162 3.98 -4.53 12.44
N MET A 163 3.25 -3.65 13.11
CA MET A 163 2.80 -2.37 12.54
C MET A 163 3.98 -1.52 12.12
N THR A 164 3.96 -1.05 10.90
CA THR A 164 4.96 -0.11 10.36
C THR A 164 4.43 1.31 10.28
N ASP A 165 3.18 1.45 9.94
CA ASP A 165 2.52 2.74 9.76
C ASP A 165 1.00 2.61 9.83
N PHE A 166 0.33 3.74 10.00
CA PHE A 166 -1.11 3.87 10.02
C PHE A 166 -1.55 5.23 9.51
N GLY A 167 -2.84 5.38 9.30
CA GLY A 167 -3.45 6.67 9.02
C GLY A 167 -4.96 6.59 9.11
N TYR A 168 -5.61 7.73 8.96
CA TYR A 168 -7.05 7.81 9.03
C TYR A 168 -7.65 8.13 7.68
N LEU A 169 -8.79 7.54 7.42
CA LEU A 169 -9.64 7.82 6.27
C LEU A 169 -10.85 8.60 6.76
N GLY A 170 -11.10 9.71 6.12
CA GLY A 170 -12.22 10.58 6.45
C GLY A 170 -12.89 11.10 5.18
N LEU A 171 -13.12 12.40 5.16
CA LEU A 171 -13.61 13.13 4.01
C LEU A 171 -12.53 14.13 3.55
N SER A 172 -11.92 13.83 2.40
CA SER A 172 -10.99 14.76 1.74
C SER A 172 -11.77 15.72 0.84
N TYR A 173 -11.34 16.98 0.82
CA TYR A 173 -12.10 18.03 0.15
C TYR A 173 -11.21 19.13 -0.44
N ASN A 174 -11.73 19.84 -1.46
CA ASN A 174 -11.12 21.03 -2.01
C ASN A 174 -11.47 22.25 -1.14
N THR A 175 -10.46 22.88 -0.53
CA THR A 175 -10.62 23.99 0.43
C THR A 175 -11.09 25.31 -0.20
N LYS A 176 -10.99 25.46 -1.53
CA LYS A 176 -11.58 26.59 -2.25
C LYS A 176 -13.06 26.37 -2.57
N ALA A 177 -13.48 25.12 -2.64
CA ALA A 177 -14.87 24.76 -2.92
C ALA A 177 -15.71 24.59 -1.65
N PHE A 178 -15.14 23.99 -0.58
CA PHE A 178 -15.86 23.69 0.66
C PHE A 178 -15.10 24.21 1.86
N THR A 179 -15.84 24.73 2.85
CA THR A 179 -15.31 25.10 4.17
C THR A 179 -15.27 23.90 5.11
N PRO A 180 -14.44 23.88 6.15
CA PRO A 180 -14.44 22.82 7.15
C PRO A 180 -15.81 22.57 7.79
N LYS A 181 -16.62 23.60 7.97
CA LYS A 181 -17.98 23.49 8.53
C LYS A 181 -18.93 22.76 7.59
N GLU A 182 -18.82 22.99 6.29
CA GLU A 182 -19.69 22.32 5.30
C GLU A 182 -19.37 20.83 5.19
N VAL A 183 -18.13 20.41 5.47
CA VAL A 183 -17.67 19.01 5.39
C VAL A 183 -17.51 18.35 6.76
N ALA A 184 -18.00 18.97 7.82
CA ALA A 184 -17.92 18.42 9.18
C ALA A 184 -18.67 17.09 9.34
N SER A 185 -19.60 16.78 8.44
CA SER A 185 -20.36 15.53 8.37
C SER A 185 -20.29 14.94 6.97
N TYR A 186 -20.35 13.61 6.86
CA TYR A 186 -20.52 12.92 5.57
C TYR A 186 -21.80 13.32 4.82
N ALA A 187 -22.78 13.96 5.47
CA ALA A 187 -23.95 14.52 4.81
C ALA A 187 -23.59 15.48 3.68
N ALA A 188 -22.43 16.11 3.72
CA ALA A 188 -21.90 16.95 2.65
C ALA A 188 -21.86 16.24 1.28
N LEU A 189 -21.68 14.92 1.25
CA LEU A 189 -21.63 14.13 0.02
C LEU A 189 -22.94 14.17 -0.77
N TRP A 190 -24.10 14.41 -0.12
CA TRP A 190 -25.43 14.46 -0.74
C TRP A 190 -25.95 15.89 -0.91
N SER A 191 -25.11 16.90 -0.66
CA SER A 191 -25.51 18.29 -0.90
C SER A 191 -25.61 18.62 -2.39
N GLU A 192 -26.47 19.57 -2.76
CA GLU A 192 -26.55 20.07 -4.15
C GLU A 192 -25.19 20.59 -4.66
N LYS A 193 -24.39 21.16 -3.76
CA LYS A 193 -23.04 21.66 -4.06
C LYS A 193 -22.07 20.53 -4.47
N ALA A 194 -22.30 19.32 -3.99
CA ALA A 194 -21.50 18.13 -4.28
C ALA A 194 -21.85 17.43 -5.60
N LYS A 195 -22.94 17.82 -6.27
CA LYS A 195 -23.44 17.14 -7.47
C LYS A 195 -22.38 17.07 -8.58
N GLY A 196 -22.07 15.84 -9.02
CA GLY A 196 -21.04 15.56 -10.02
C GLY A 196 -19.60 15.84 -9.57
N LYS A 197 -19.33 15.98 -8.25
CA LYS A 197 -18.01 16.37 -7.71
C LYS A 197 -17.44 15.39 -6.68
N VAL A 198 -18.16 14.32 -6.36
CA VAL A 198 -17.71 13.28 -5.44
C VAL A 198 -16.85 12.26 -6.19
N GLY A 199 -15.57 12.26 -5.94
CA GLY A 199 -14.66 11.20 -6.38
C GLY A 199 -14.80 9.98 -5.47
N LEU A 200 -14.72 8.79 -6.05
CA LEU A 200 -14.83 7.55 -5.32
C LEU A 200 -13.59 6.71 -5.58
N PHE A 201 -12.89 6.31 -4.52
CA PHE A 201 -11.79 5.36 -4.64
C PHE A 201 -12.33 4.01 -5.07
N ASP A 202 -11.80 3.45 -6.18
CA ASP A 202 -12.31 2.20 -6.75
C ASP A 202 -11.87 0.97 -5.92
N TRP A 203 -12.21 1.01 -4.66
CA TRP A 203 -12.11 -0.10 -3.72
C TRP A 203 -13.29 -0.03 -2.73
N TYR A 204 -14.06 -1.11 -2.65
CA TYR A 204 -15.29 -1.13 -1.86
C TYR A 204 -15.07 -0.82 -0.38
N LEU A 205 -13.99 -1.39 0.21
CA LEU A 205 -13.80 -1.44 1.66
C LEU A 205 -13.75 -0.05 2.32
N PRO A 206 -12.82 0.88 1.96
CA PRO A 206 -12.81 2.22 2.55
C PRO A 206 -14.03 3.06 2.16
N SER A 207 -14.49 2.94 0.92
CA SER A 207 -15.62 3.72 0.40
C SER A 207 -16.92 3.35 1.11
N MET A 208 -17.28 2.08 1.13
CA MET A 208 -18.51 1.61 1.79
C MET A 208 -18.43 1.71 3.31
N GLY A 209 -17.25 1.55 3.91
CA GLY A 209 -17.03 1.79 5.34
C GLY A 209 -17.35 3.23 5.73
N SER A 210 -16.95 4.22 4.92
CA SER A 210 -17.30 5.62 5.12
C SER A 210 -18.81 5.87 4.97
N ILE A 211 -19.48 5.23 3.99
CA ILE A 211 -20.94 5.31 3.84
C ILE A 211 -21.67 4.62 5.01
N SER A 212 -21.10 3.54 5.54
CA SER A 212 -21.62 2.87 6.73
C SER A 212 -21.56 3.77 7.97
N LEU A 213 -20.44 4.49 8.18
CA LEU A 213 -20.33 5.53 9.21
C LEU A 213 -21.35 6.64 8.99
N ALA A 214 -21.50 7.15 7.77
CA ALA A 214 -22.50 8.14 7.38
C ALA A 214 -23.94 7.67 7.64
N ASN A 215 -24.16 6.37 7.74
CA ASN A 215 -25.45 5.75 8.10
C ASN A 215 -25.58 5.47 9.60
N GLY A 216 -24.63 5.93 10.42
CA GLY A 216 -24.62 5.80 11.88
C GLY A 216 -24.16 4.46 12.43
N ASN A 217 -23.57 3.58 11.58
CA ASN A 217 -23.12 2.26 12.03
C ASN A 217 -21.75 2.38 12.73
N ARG A 218 -21.68 1.89 13.96
CA ARG A 218 -20.44 1.78 14.74
C ARG A 218 -20.45 0.44 15.52
N PRO A 219 -19.57 -0.51 15.21
CA PRO A 219 -18.57 -0.52 14.15
C PRO A 219 -19.19 -0.60 12.73
N PRO A 220 -18.51 -0.04 11.70
CA PRO A 220 -19.11 0.12 10.36
C PRO A 220 -19.18 -1.17 9.52
N PHE A 221 -18.39 -2.19 9.86
CA PHE A 221 -18.30 -3.45 9.11
C PHE A 221 -18.98 -4.63 9.82
N ASP A 222 -19.31 -4.50 11.11
CA ASP A 222 -20.04 -5.51 11.87
C ASP A 222 -21.53 -5.12 11.94
N ILE A 223 -22.21 -5.18 10.81
CA ILE A 223 -23.61 -4.75 10.66
C ILE A 223 -24.50 -5.92 10.22
N ASP A 224 -25.73 -5.96 10.71
CA ASP A 224 -26.71 -6.94 10.28
C ASP A 224 -27.21 -6.71 8.85
N LYS A 225 -27.99 -7.67 8.33
CA LYS A 225 -28.51 -7.60 6.96
C LYS A 225 -29.37 -6.34 6.72
N ALA A 226 -30.17 -5.92 7.68
CA ALA A 226 -31.05 -4.75 7.53
C ALA A 226 -30.24 -3.46 7.41
N ARG A 227 -29.19 -3.33 8.23
CA ARG A 227 -28.25 -2.20 8.16
C ARG A 227 -27.42 -2.24 6.89
N PHE A 228 -27.01 -3.41 6.43
CA PHE A 228 -26.29 -3.55 5.16
C PHE A 228 -27.16 -3.09 3.97
N GLU A 229 -28.43 -3.48 3.90
CA GLU A 229 -29.33 -2.99 2.88
C GLU A 229 -29.55 -1.46 2.97
N ALA A 230 -29.59 -0.89 4.16
CA ALA A 230 -29.62 0.56 4.34
C ALA A 230 -28.34 1.25 3.83
N VAL A 231 -27.18 0.65 4.04
CA VAL A 231 -25.88 1.12 3.50
C VAL A 231 -25.90 1.07 1.97
N LYS A 232 -26.36 -0.03 1.36
CA LYS A 232 -26.52 -0.15 -0.11
C LYS A 232 -27.43 0.95 -0.66
N LYS A 233 -28.60 1.15 -0.07
CA LYS A 233 -29.54 2.20 -0.49
C LYS A 233 -28.89 3.58 -0.43
N LYS A 234 -28.17 3.88 0.66
CA LYS A 234 -27.46 5.15 0.83
C LYS A 234 -26.34 5.31 -0.17
N LEU A 235 -25.55 4.26 -0.41
CA LEU A 235 -24.51 4.21 -1.44
C LEU A 235 -25.10 4.51 -2.82
N PHE A 236 -26.17 3.82 -3.22
CA PHE A 236 -26.78 4.00 -4.53
C PHE A 236 -27.35 5.42 -4.73
N SER A 237 -27.86 6.04 -3.67
CA SER A 237 -28.29 7.44 -3.71
C SER A 237 -27.16 8.45 -3.94
N LEU A 238 -25.91 8.03 -3.81
CA LEU A 238 -24.73 8.87 -4.08
C LEU A 238 -24.40 8.95 -5.59
N LYS A 239 -25.01 8.12 -6.45
CA LYS A 239 -24.67 8.07 -7.89
C LYS A 239 -24.75 9.43 -8.59
N PRO A 240 -25.78 10.28 -8.38
CA PRO A 240 -25.85 11.61 -9.00
C PRO A 240 -24.72 12.56 -8.56
N GLN A 241 -24.08 12.28 -7.44
CA GLN A 241 -22.98 13.10 -6.89
C GLN A 241 -21.62 12.68 -7.46
N ALA A 242 -21.52 11.45 -8.01
CA ALA A 242 -20.26 10.87 -8.44
C ALA A 242 -19.65 11.63 -9.64
N SER A 243 -18.39 12.02 -9.53
CA SER A 243 -17.56 12.52 -10.64
C SER A 243 -16.84 11.40 -11.37
N GLY A 244 -16.68 10.25 -10.73
CA GLY A 244 -16.02 9.05 -11.25
C GLY A 244 -15.53 8.11 -10.17
N PHE A 245 -15.04 6.95 -10.63
CA PHE A 245 -14.35 5.96 -9.84
C PHE A 245 -12.87 6.01 -10.21
N TYR A 246 -12.00 6.08 -9.22
CA TYR A 246 -10.61 6.45 -9.42
C TYR A 246 -9.66 5.45 -8.79
N THR A 247 -8.58 5.11 -9.47
CA THR A 247 -7.40 4.49 -8.86
C THR A 247 -6.72 5.51 -7.92
N ILE A 248 -5.74 5.07 -7.13
CA ILE A 248 -4.96 5.99 -6.28
C ILE A 248 -4.33 7.12 -7.12
N ALA A 249 -3.70 6.78 -8.24
CA ALA A 249 -3.06 7.76 -9.13
C ALA A 249 -4.09 8.74 -9.74
N ASP A 250 -5.28 8.24 -10.10
CA ASP A 250 -6.36 9.08 -10.63
C ASP A 250 -6.98 9.99 -9.56
N ILE A 251 -6.98 9.59 -8.27
CA ILE A 251 -7.41 10.48 -7.18
C ILE A 251 -6.46 11.68 -7.09
N PHE A 252 -5.14 11.46 -7.11
CA PHE A 252 -4.19 12.58 -7.13
C PHE A 252 -4.47 13.55 -8.27
N SER A 253 -4.63 13.05 -9.49
CA SER A 253 -4.89 13.87 -10.66
C SER A 253 -6.28 14.54 -10.62
N SER A 254 -7.33 13.84 -10.20
CA SER A 254 -8.70 14.37 -10.16
C SER A 254 -8.89 15.44 -9.07
N MET A 255 -8.22 15.31 -7.93
CA MET A 255 -8.22 16.37 -6.91
C MET A 255 -7.37 17.58 -7.35
N THR A 256 -6.24 17.35 -8.01
CA THR A 256 -5.39 18.45 -8.54
C THR A 256 -6.11 19.29 -9.56
N ASN A 257 -6.83 18.67 -10.51
CA ASN A 257 -7.56 19.39 -11.57
C ASN A 257 -8.98 19.83 -11.15
N GLY A 258 -9.42 19.51 -9.93
CA GLY A 258 -10.73 19.90 -9.38
C GLY A 258 -11.93 19.08 -9.88
N ARG A 259 -11.71 17.98 -10.61
CA ARG A 259 -12.79 17.09 -11.04
C ARG A 259 -13.45 16.41 -9.83
N ALA A 260 -12.64 15.87 -8.91
CA ALA A 260 -13.08 15.43 -7.60
C ALA A 260 -12.85 16.54 -6.57
N GLN A 261 -13.92 17.02 -5.94
CA GLN A 261 -13.86 18.06 -4.91
C GLN A 261 -14.18 17.56 -3.51
N LEU A 262 -14.81 16.39 -3.41
CA LEU A 262 -15.05 15.62 -2.20
C LEU A 262 -14.67 14.17 -2.48
N VAL A 263 -13.93 13.53 -1.58
CA VAL A 263 -13.56 12.13 -1.70
C VAL A 263 -13.67 11.46 -0.33
N PRO A 264 -14.69 10.64 -0.09
CA PRO A 264 -14.79 9.82 1.12
C PRO A 264 -13.86 8.61 1.05
N GLY A 265 -13.41 8.10 2.19
CA GLY A 265 -12.62 6.87 2.27
C GLY A 265 -11.16 7.01 1.83
N ILE A 266 -10.67 8.23 1.71
CA ILE A 266 -9.23 8.54 1.61
C ILE A 266 -8.82 9.46 2.76
N GLY A 267 -7.52 9.71 2.91
CA GLY A 267 -7.00 10.40 4.08
C GLY A 267 -5.86 11.37 3.81
N GLU A 268 -5.28 11.83 4.91
CA GLU A 268 -4.19 12.81 4.91
C GLU A 268 -2.99 12.37 4.06
N TRP A 269 -2.71 11.09 3.95
CA TRP A 269 -1.60 10.55 3.15
C TRP A 269 -1.64 10.97 1.65
N ILE A 270 -2.83 11.25 1.12
CA ILE A 270 -2.99 11.85 -0.22
C ILE A 270 -2.94 13.38 -0.14
N THR A 271 -3.75 13.97 0.74
CA THR A 271 -3.91 15.44 0.75
C THR A 271 -2.68 16.16 1.25
N LEU A 272 -1.84 15.56 2.11
CA LEU A 272 -0.57 16.15 2.54
C LEU A 272 0.39 16.37 1.36
N GLY A 273 0.59 15.36 0.52
CA GLY A 273 1.43 15.49 -0.67
C GLY A 273 0.90 16.55 -1.65
N LEU A 274 -0.40 16.54 -1.89
CA LEU A 274 -1.05 17.53 -2.75
C LEU A 274 -0.93 18.97 -2.21
N ARG A 275 -1.12 19.18 -0.91
CA ARG A 275 -0.96 20.49 -0.27
C ARG A 275 0.47 21.02 -0.37
N GLN A 276 1.47 20.17 -0.19
CA GLN A 276 2.88 20.57 -0.36
C GLN A 276 3.18 21.04 -1.77
N ASN A 277 2.45 20.54 -2.76
CA ASN A 277 2.51 20.98 -4.16
C ASN A 277 1.54 22.13 -4.48
N GLY A 278 0.97 22.79 -3.46
CA GLY A 278 0.11 23.98 -3.63
C GLY A 278 -1.33 23.68 -4.06
N VAL A 279 -1.75 22.40 -4.07
CA VAL A 279 -3.14 22.04 -4.38
C VAL A 279 -4.02 22.38 -3.16
N PRO A 280 -5.15 23.09 -3.35
CA PRO A 280 -6.00 23.54 -2.24
C PRO A 280 -6.91 22.39 -1.75
N VAL A 281 -6.36 21.43 -1.06
CA VAL A 281 -7.09 20.26 -0.53
C VAL A 281 -6.76 20.02 0.94
N ASP A 282 -7.67 19.40 1.67
CA ASP A 282 -7.46 18.95 3.03
C ASP A 282 -8.30 17.70 3.34
N THR A 283 -8.06 17.07 4.49
CA THR A 283 -8.84 15.94 5.01
C THR A 283 -9.36 16.27 6.40
N ILE A 284 -10.61 15.95 6.66
CA ILE A 284 -11.24 16.04 7.97
C ILE A 284 -11.77 14.67 8.39
N ILE A 285 -11.73 14.39 9.69
CA ILE A 285 -12.50 13.29 10.28
C ILE A 285 -13.89 13.83 10.64
N PRO A 286 -14.94 13.40 9.92
CA PRO A 286 -16.29 13.87 10.16
C PRO A 286 -16.82 13.55 11.57
N GLU A 287 -17.93 14.15 11.94
CA GLU A 287 -18.58 13.92 13.24
C GLU A 287 -19.00 12.46 13.44
N GLU A 288 -19.37 11.78 12.33
CA GLU A 288 -19.67 10.35 12.34
C GLU A 288 -18.44 9.47 12.51
N GLY A 289 -17.23 10.04 12.42
CA GLY A 289 -15.95 9.37 12.62
C GLY A 289 -15.22 9.04 11.32
N GLY A 290 -14.04 8.45 11.48
CA GLY A 290 -13.17 7.98 10.40
C GLY A 290 -12.77 6.52 10.56
N LEU A 291 -12.08 6.00 9.56
CA LEU A 291 -11.53 4.64 9.57
C LEU A 291 -10.02 4.70 9.73
N GLN A 292 -9.45 3.84 10.55
CA GLN A 292 -8.01 3.63 10.59
C GLN A 292 -7.65 2.51 9.62
N TRP A 293 -6.74 2.79 8.70
CA TRP A 293 -5.98 1.78 8.00
C TRP A 293 -4.64 1.57 8.71
N THR A 294 -4.11 0.37 8.63
CA THR A 294 -2.88 -0.02 9.32
C THR A 294 -2.11 -0.99 8.44
N GLU A 295 -0.89 -0.66 8.09
CA GLU A 295 0.02 -1.55 7.38
C GLU A 295 0.95 -2.26 8.35
N SER A 296 1.21 -3.53 8.08
CA SER A 296 1.97 -4.41 8.95
C SER A 296 2.84 -5.36 8.14
N LEU A 297 4.07 -5.56 8.60
CA LEU A 297 4.99 -6.51 8.00
C LEU A 297 4.89 -7.88 8.66
N SER A 298 4.89 -8.91 7.84
CA SER A 298 4.93 -10.31 8.24
C SER A 298 6.00 -11.07 7.47
N ILE A 299 6.56 -12.13 8.08
CA ILE A 299 7.43 -13.07 7.39
C ILE A 299 6.55 -14.08 6.66
N VAL A 300 6.77 -14.25 5.36
CA VAL A 300 6.03 -15.23 4.56
C VAL A 300 6.53 -16.63 4.90
N LYS A 301 5.61 -17.54 5.16
CA LYS A 301 5.92 -18.92 5.56
C LYS A 301 6.67 -19.65 4.45
N GLY A 302 7.70 -20.40 4.86
CA GLY A 302 8.52 -21.19 3.94
C GLY A 302 9.60 -20.37 3.22
N THR A 303 9.83 -19.10 3.59
CA THR A 303 10.97 -18.35 3.06
C THR A 303 12.30 -19.00 3.50
N PRO A 304 13.25 -19.21 2.56
CA PRO A 304 14.60 -19.66 2.92
C PRO A 304 15.45 -18.55 3.55
N LYS A 305 14.95 -17.31 3.64
CA LYS A 305 15.68 -16.12 4.08
C LYS A 305 15.04 -15.48 5.33
N ARG A 306 14.57 -16.32 6.25
CA ARG A 306 13.85 -15.90 7.46
C ARG A 306 14.63 -14.84 8.27
N ASP A 307 15.95 -15.01 8.45
CA ASP A 307 16.78 -14.04 9.18
C ASP A 307 16.89 -12.70 8.47
N LEU A 308 16.97 -12.69 7.13
CA LEU A 308 17.01 -11.46 6.36
C LEU A 308 15.65 -10.75 6.41
N ALA A 309 14.55 -11.50 6.32
CA ALA A 309 13.20 -10.99 6.47
C ALA A 309 12.99 -10.35 7.86
N ARG A 310 13.46 -11.01 8.93
CA ARG A 310 13.44 -10.48 10.29
C ARG A 310 14.21 -9.17 10.40
N LYS A 311 15.42 -9.12 9.86
CA LYS A 311 16.26 -7.89 9.85
C LYS A 311 15.58 -6.76 9.08
N PHE A 312 14.86 -7.05 8.01
CA PHE A 312 14.13 -6.04 7.26
C PHE A 312 12.97 -5.45 8.10
N ILE A 313 12.22 -6.28 8.81
CA ILE A 313 11.17 -5.81 9.72
C ILE A 313 11.78 -5.01 10.87
N GLN A 314 12.88 -5.48 11.49
CA GLN A 314 13.59 -4.75 12.53
C GLN A 314 14.07 -3.38 12.05
N TYR A 315 14.64 -3.31 10.85
CA TYR A 315 15.07 -2.05 10.25
C TYR A 315 13.90 -1.09 10.04
N THR A 316 12.80 -1.53 9.42
CA THR A 316 11.65 -0.67 9.13
C THR A 316 10.93 -0.19 10.38
N THR A 317 11.03 -0.93 11.49
CA THR A 317 10.44 -0.59 12.79
C THR A 317 11.42 0.07 13.76
N SER A 318 12.71 0.22 13.40
CA SER A 318 13.67 1.03 14.15
C SER A 318 13.29 2.52 14.12
N PRO A 319 13.74 3.35 15.08
CA PRO A 319 13.45 4.79 15.04
C PRO A 319 13.82 5.46 13.72
N GLU A 320 14.98 5.15 13.16
CA GLU A 320 15.46 5.67 11.88
C GLU A 320 14.62 5.16 10.70
N GLY A 321 14.29 3.88 10.68
CA GLY A 321 13.41 3.27 9.67
C GLY A 321 12.01 3.89 9.71
N GLN A 322 11.48 4.13 10.89
CA GLN A 322 10.19 4.78 11.13
C GLN A 322 10.20 6.25 10.64
N VAL A 323 11.26 7.02 10.90
CA VAL A 323 11.37 8.39 10.35
C VAL A 323 11.44 8.34 8.83
N ARG A 324 12.16 7.39 8.24
CA ARG A 324 12.18 7.22 6.77
C ARG A 324 10.80 6.85 6.24
N MET A 325 10.10 5.93 6.90
CA MET A 325 8.73 5.55 6.55
C MET A 325 7.77 6.75 6.57
N ALA A 326 7.82 7.57 7.62
CA ALA A 326 6.96 8.74 7.78
C ALA A 326 7.22 9.84 6.75
N THR A 327 8.48 10.02 6.31
CA THR A 327 8.90 11.18 5.53
C THR A 327 9.25 10.86 4.07
N LYS A 328 8.79 9.72 3.55
CA LYS A 328 8.88 9.39 2.11
C LYS A 328 8.28 10.52 1.26
N ALA A 329 8.85 10.73 0.06
CA ALA A 329 8.47 11.87 -0.76
C ALA A 329 6.99 11.86 -1.17
N ASP A 330 6.51 10.72 -1.66
CA ASP A 330 5.20 10.61 -2.31
C ASP A 330 4.10 10.03 -1.41
N ASN A 331 4.45 9.49 -0.25
CA ASN A 331 3.50 8.77 0.60
C ASN A 331 3.85 8.94 2.08
N LYS A 332 3.47 10.09 2.63
CA LYS A 332 3.70 10.42 4.05
C LYS A 332 2.68 9.73 4.93
N LYS A 333 3.15 9.10 6.01
CA LYS A 333 2.32 8.24 6.87
C LYS A 333 2.61 8.52 8.34
N SER A 334 1.64 8.24 9.20
CA SER A 334 1.86 8.22 10.65
C SER A 334 2.51 6.91 11.06
N ILE A 335 3.39 6.96 12.06
CA ILE A 335 4.16 5.81 12.55
C ILE A 335 3.81 5.50 14.00
N PRO A 336 3.81 4.22 14.42
CA PRO A 336 3.45 3.83 15.78
C PRO A 336 4.54 4.06 16.83
N SER A 337 5.81 4.22 16.44
CA SER A 337 6.98 4.28 17.34
C SER A 337 7.10 5.64 18.01
N MET A 338 7.09 5.67 19.34
CA MET A 338 7.34 6.89 20.15
C MET A 338 8.79 7.38 20.03
N ALA A 339 9.76 6.46 19.95
CA ALA A 339 11.16 6.81 19.69
C ALA A 339 11.32 7.38 18.26
N GLY A 340 10.59 6.84 17.29
CA GLY A 340 10.50 7.41 15.94
C GLY A 340 9.92 8.84 15.94
N TRP A 341 8.86 9.10 16.71
CA TRP A 341 8.32 10.45 16.87
C TRP A 341 9.34 11.40 17.50
N LYS A 342 10.03 10.95 18.54
CA LYS A 342 11.08 11.75 19.19
C LYS A 342 12.17 12.11 18.19
N LEU A 343 12.72 11.13 17.48
CA LEU A 343 13.75 11.35 16.46
C LEU A 343 13.26 12.27 15.33
N LEU A 344 12.01 12.11 14.89
CA LEU A 344 11.39 12.98 13.87
C LEU A 344 11.33 14.44 14.35
N ASN A 345 10.88 14.68 15.59
CA ASN A 345 10.81 16.03 16.17
C ASN A 345 12.18 16.67 16.36
N GLU A 346 13.21 15.88 16.71
CA GLU A 346 14.58 16.36 16.86
C GLU A 346 15.24 16.67 15.52
N THR A 347 15.02 15.84 14.51
CA THR A 347 15.76 15.93 13.23
C THR A 347 14.99 16.64 12.11
N LYS A 348 13.67 16.58 12.13
CA LYS A 348 12.79 17.11 11.08
C LYS A 348 11.51 17.75 11.68
N PRO A 349 11.63 18.78 12.56
CA PRO A 349 10.47 19.33 13.28
C PRO A 349 9.35 19.85 12.37
N LYS A 350 9.69 20.43 11.22
CA LYS A 350 8.68 20.88 10.22
C LYS A 350 7.88 19.71 9.63
N GLU A 351 8.53 18.59 9.39
CA GLU A 351 7.82 17.38 8.92
C GLU A 351 6.92 16.81 10.03
N ALA A 352 7.39 16.84 11.30
CA ALA A 352 6.57 16.43 12.44
C ALA A 352 5.28 17.26 12.56
N GLU A 353 5.36 18.59 12.35
CA GLU A 353 4.19 19.48 12.32
C GLU A 353 3.24 19.14 11.16
N ILE A 354 3.77 18.99 9.94
CA ILE A 354 3.00 18.65 8.74
C ILE A 354 2.25 17.34 8.93
N LEU A 355 2.92 16.33 9.49
CA LEU A 355 2.39 14.99 9.76
C LEU A 355 1.51 14.93 11.03
N ARG A 356 1.37 16.03 11.76
CA ARG A 356 0.69 16.07 13.07
C ARG A 356 1.25 15.04 14.05
N MET A 357 2.56 14.78 13.97
CA MET A 357 3.29 13.90 14.89
C MET A 357 4.16 14.70 15.87
N THR A 358 3.65 15.81 16.38
CA THR A 358 4.29 16.65 17.40
C THR A 358 4.19 16.01 18.78
N LEU A 359 5.25 16.13 19.58
CA LEU A 359 5.26 15.61 20.97
C LEU A 359 4.51 16.51 21.94
N LYS A 360 4.30 17.79 21.57
CA LYS A 360 3.58 18.77 22.37
C LYS A 360 2.46 19.38 21.53
N GLY A 361 1.30 19.60 22.16
CA GLY A 361 0.13 20.14 21.48
C GLY A 361 -0.66 19.06 20.72
N PRO A 362 -1.65 19.47 19.92
CA PRO A 362 -2.52 18.57 19.18
C PRO A 362 -1.72 17.68 18.19
N ASN A 363 -2.07 16.41 18.16
CA ASN A 363 -1.43 15.45 17.25
C ASN A 363 -2.43 14.41 16.71
N VAL A 364 -1.96 13.54 15.82
CA VAL A 364 -2.81 12.56 15.13
C VAL A 364 -3.50 11.57 16.09
N MET A 365 -2.92 11.33 17.28
CA MET A 365 -3.53 10.42 18.27
C MET A 365 -4.76 11.01 18.99
N ASP A 366 -5.03 12.31 18.83
CA ASP A 366 -6.17 12.97 19.51
C ASP A 366 -7.52 12.45 18.97
N GLU A 367 -7.63 12.19 17.66
CA GLU A 367 -8.84 11.59 17.07
C GLU A 367 -9.09 10.18 17.58
N TYR A 368 -8.01 9.41 17.77
CA TYR A 368 -8.09 8.07 18.35
C TYR A 368 -8.54 8.12 19.81
N LYS A 369 -7.91 8.98 20.62
CA LYS A 369 -8.26 9.20 22.03
C LYS A 369 -9.69 9.73 22.19
N ALA A 370 -10.15 10.56 21.27
CA ALA A 370 -11.53 11.03 21.21
C ALA A 370 -12.55 9.97 20.75
N LYS A 371 -12.11 8.73 20.50
CA LYS A 371 -12.94 7.61 20.01
C LYS A 371 -13.70 7.90 18.72
N LYS A 372 -13.16 8.79 17.89
CA LYS A 372 -13.72 9.11 16.57
C LYS A 372 -13.30 8.11 15.49
N ILE A 373 -12.29 7.30 15.77
CA ILE A 373 -11.70 6.38 14.80
C ILE A 373 -12.21 4.96 15.05
N GLN A 374 -12.64 4.30 13.97
CA GLN A 374 -12.97 2.88 13.91
C GLN A 374 -11.91 2.16 13.08
N PHE A 375 -11.54 0.93 13.43
CA PHE A 375 -10.64 0.15 12.59
C PHE A 375 -11.33 -0.22 11.28
N ARG A 376 -10.63 -0.06 10.17
CA ARG A 376 -11.02 -0.71 8.92
C ARG A 376 -10.89 -2.22 9.13
N GLN A 377 -11.95 -2.93 8.84
CA GLN A 377 -12.08 -4.38 9.04
C GLN A 377 -12.77 -4.99 7.84
N LEU A 378 -12.58 -6.28 7.63
CA LEU A 378 -13.41 -7.03 6.71
C LEU A 378 -14.84 -7.18 7.27
N PRO A 379 -15.86 -7.27 6.41
CA PRO A 379 -17.22 -7.54 6.84
C PRO A 379 -17.31 -8.82 7.66
N SER A 380 -18.05 -8.81 8.78
CA SER A 380 -18.14 -9.96 9.70
C SER A 380 -19.46 -10.74 9.62
N LYS A 381 -20.54 -10.11 9.13
CA LYS A 381 -21.89 -10.70 9.05
C LYS A 381 -22.42 -10.86 7.62
N GLN A 382 -21.73 -10.32 6.67
CA GLN A 382 -21.90 -10.54 5.23
C GLN A 382 -20.59 -11.06 4.66
N SER A 383 -20.64 -11.71 3.51
CA SER A 383 -19.43 -12.10 2.81
C SER A 383 -18.71 -10.88 2.18
N ILE A 384 -17.43 -11.06 1.89
CA ILE A 384 -16.66 -10.06 1.10
C ILE A 384 -17.30 -9.89 -0.27
N GLU A 385 -17.82 -10.98 -0.85
CA GLU A 385 -18.52 -10.99 -2.13
C GLU A 385 -19.79 -10.12 -2.11
N ASP A 386 -20.61 -10.19 -1.04
CA ASP A 386 -21.81 -9.33 -0.90
C ASP A 386 -21.45 -7.84 -0.98
N TRP A 387 -20.34 -7.42 -0.34
CA TRP A 387 -19.89 -6.04 -0.38
C TRP A 387 -19.30 -5.65 -1.73
N ASN A 388 -18.52 -6.53 -2.36
CA ASN A 388 -17.99 -6.34 -3.71
C ASN A 388 -19.11 -6.26 -4.74
N ASP A 389 -20.15 -7.10 -4.63
CA ASP A 389 -21.32 -7.08 -5.49
C ASP A 389 -22.11 -5.78 -5.37
N ALA A 390 -22.34 -5.31 -4.13
CA ALA A 390 -23.00 -4.02 -3.89
C ALA A 390 -22.18 -2.86 -4.52
N TRP A 391 -20.86 -2.89 -4.42
CA TRP A 391 -19.97 -1.91 -5.03
C TRP A 391 -20.02 -1.97 -6.56
N SER A 392 -19.99 -3.16 -7.13
CA SER A 392 -20.08 -3.39 -8.58
C SER A 392 -21.42 -2.93 -9.14
N GLN A 393 -22.54 -3.23 -8.46
CA GLN A 393 -23.87 -2.73 -8.81
C GLN A 393 -23.92 -1.20 -8.78
N PHE A 394 -23.35 -0.56 -7.75
CA PHE A 394 -23.27 0.90 -7.66
C PHE A 394 -22.50 1.51 -8.85
N LYS A 395 -21.37 0.90 -9.25
CA LYS A 395 -20.60 1.38 -10.41
C LYS A 395 -21.40 1.32 -11.70
N SER A 396 -22.25 0.32 -11.86
CA SER A 396 -23.02 0.08 -13.08
C SER A 396 -24.27 0.95 -13.22
N LEU A 397 -24.75 1.60 -12.16
CA LEU A 397 -25.83 2.60 -12.22
C LEU A 397 -25.44 3.79 -13.11
#